data_dbf85947e36ecc6d61cb83188a17362a
#
_entry.id   dbf85947e36ecc6d61cb83188a17362a
#
_cell.length_a   1.000
_cell.length_b   1.000
_cell.length_c   1.000
_cell.angle_alpha   90.00
_cell.angle_beta   90.00
_cell.angle_gamma   90.00
#
_symmetry.space_group_name_H-M   'P 1'
#
loop_
_entity.id
_entity.type
_entity.pdbx_description
1 polymer ?
#
loop_
_entity_poly.entity_id
_entity_poly.type
_entity_poly.pdbx_seq_one_letter_code
_entity_poly.pdbx_strand_id
1 'polypeptide(L)'
;MKLSKQKIFLIIIISFAFLIGCSRNKSYIEEYEYGLLYTSNSGSVVSLYDKQGENLGEKNLNVSGITFGSFMKNGIEVKDKLYYAAPLAGSNQQDFVVEMDKDKLSVSKIKSTGVTPTFFSSDGKYTFSGISSLNNSQIIKTNIEKNKVIGTNELEGQGINMIEDGNQLYILSINHNDSGKSTSGNLYTIDKSSFKVLNKIVVEDISFTCDMAKISNYIYILVTNDGLDNKTNKVRRISLKDGSIKEFNLPFKNLSKIHINNDDIYIVESDVHREEICNNVDKLDIKTGEIKSFNVEGNILSSIIADNKFILSDGKKVYVHNLNDFKLEKEFDAKSYDNKVFVSIFKK
;
A
#
# COMPACT_ATOMS: atom_id res chain seq x y z
N MET A 1 -54.84 5.64 43.73
CA MET A 1 -53.83 6.72 43.73
C MET A 1 -53.86 7.40 42.36
N LYS A 2 -54.53 8.57 42.22
CA LYS A 2 -54.65 9.29 40.93
C LYS A 2 -53.38 10.12 40.75
N LEU A 3 -52.51 9.78 39.79
CA LEU A 3 -51.39 10.64 39.38
C LEU A 3 -51.95 11.97 38.83
N SER A 4 -51.43 13.09 39.31
CA SER A 4 -51.84 14.40 38.81
C SER A 4 -51.44 14.57 37.32
N LYS A 5 -52.24 15.28 36.53
CA LYS A 5 -52.00 15.53 35.11
C LYS A 5 -50.60 16.10 34.83
N GLN A 6 -50.02 16.86 35.76
CA GLN A 6 -48.67 17.39 35.69
C GLN A 6 -47.57 16.29 35.76
N LYS A 7 -47.76 15.25 36.61
CA LYS A 7 -46.81 14.14 36.69
C LYS A 7 -46.83 13.25 35.44
N ILE A 8 -48.01 13.09 34.82
CA ILE A 8 -48.14 12.36 33.55
C ILE A 8 -47.45 13.13 32.41
N PHE A 9 -47.61 14.46 32.37
CA PHE A 9 -46.97 15.30 31.36
C PHE A 9 -45.44 15.32 31.49
N LEU A 10 -44.92 15.33 32.71
CA LEU A 10 -43.47 15.25 32.97
C LEU A 10 -42.88 13.90 32.55
N ILE A 11 -43.58 12.79 32.79
CA ILE A 11 -43.14 11.44 32.36
C ILE A 11 -43.12 11.33 30.83
N ILE A 12 -44.08 11.91 30.14
CA ILE A 12 -44.14 11.94 28.67
C ILE A 12 -42.97 12.76 28.10
N ILE A 13 -42.63 13.92 28.68
CA ILE A 13 -41.48 14.75 28.23
C ILE A 13 -40.17 14.00 28.47
N ILE A 14 -39.97 13.34 29.58
CA ILE A 14 -38.77 12.56 29.88
C ILE A 14 -38.69 11.37 28.95
N SER A 15 -39.79 10.66 28.65
CA SER A 15 -39.81 9.57 27.68
C SER A 15 -39.51 10.02 26.25
N PHE A 16 -39.97 11.21 25.85
CA PHE A 16 -39.63 11.79 24.55
C PHE A 16 -38.17 12.23 24.48
N ALA A 17 -37.60 12.77 25.56
CA ALA A 17 -36.19 13.11 25.63
C ALA A 17 -35.28 11.87 25.53
N PHE A 18 -35.69 10.74 26.12
CA PHE A 18 -35.00 9.44 25.96
C PHE A 18 -35.14 8.85 24.54
N LEU A 19 -36.27 9.07 23.85
CA LEU A 19 -36.49 8.62 22.47
C LEU A 19 -35.72 9.47 21.45
N ILE A 20 -35.46 10.74 21.73
CA ILE A 20 -34.65 11.63 20.87
C ILE A 20 -33.15 11.37 21.10
N GLY A 21 -32.76 10.92 22.29
CA GLY A 21 -31.38 10.53 22.60
C GLY A 21 -30.93 9.17 22.02
N CYS A 22 -31.85 8.32 21.55
CA CYS A 22 -31.56 7.00 21.05
C CYS A 22 -31.51 6.86 19.52
N SER A 23 -31.59 7.96 18.75
CA SER A 23 -31.57 7.85 17.29
C SER A 23 -30.50 8.73 16.64
N ARG A 24 -29.25 8.40 16.84
CA ARG A 24 -28.13 8.74 15.95
C ARG A 24 -26.86 7.92 16.30
N ASN A 25 -27.00 6.63 16.42
CA ASN A 25 -25.85 5.75 16.17
C ASN A 25 -25.88 5.36 14.68
N LYS A 26 -25.87 6.31 13.77
CA LYS A 26 -25.33 6.04 12.46
C LYS A 26 -23.87 5.60 12.69
N SER A 27 -23.54 4.42 12.26
CA SER A 27 -22.20 3.90 12.41
C SER A 27 -21.26 4.87 11.68
N TYR A 28 -20.37 5.56 12.41
CA TYR A 28 -19.34 6.44 11.84
C TYR A 28 -18.52 5.74 10.75
N ILE A 29 -18.53 4.40 10.75
CA ILE A 29 -17.94 3.54 9.72
C ILE A 29 -18.67 3.68 8.38
N GLU A 30 -19.96 4.02 8.36
CA GLU A 30 -20.72 4.21 7.12
C GLU A 30 -20.44 5.55 6.45
N GLU A 31 -19.98 6.54 7.20
CA GLU A 31 -19.86 7.95 6.77
C GLU A 31 -18.42 8.39 6.49
N TYR A 32 -17.40 7.58 6.81
CA TYR A 32 -16.04 8.02 6.60
C TYR A 32 -15.66 8.06 5.12
N GLU A 33 -14.77 8.97 4.78
CA GLU A 33 -14.15 9.15 3.47
C GLU A 33 -12.68 8.71 3.48
N TYR A 34 -11.95 9.07 4.54
CA TYR A 34 -10.53 8.77 4.68
C TYR A 34 -10.27 7.92 5.92
N GLY A 35 -9.44 6.90 5.74
CA GLY A 35 -8.91 6.09 6.83
C GLY A 35 -7.39 6.20 6.91
N LEU A 36 -6.88 6.43 8.11
CA LEU A 36 -5.44 6.42 8.39
C LEU A 36 -5.11 5.25 9.31
N LEU A 37 -4.30 4.34 8.81
CA LEU A 37 -3.87 3.14 9.53
C LEU A 37 -2.60 3.41 10.32
N TYR A 38 -2.63 3.08 11.59
CA TYR A 38 -1.48 3.10 12.50
C TYR A 38 -1.30 1.75 13.16
N THR A 39 -0.06 1.38 13.44
CA THR A 39 0.26 0.08 14.03
C THR A 39 1.34 0.16 15.10
N SER A 40 1.32 -0.81 16.01
CA SER A 40 2.39 -1.10 16.97
C SER A 40 2.44 -2.60 17.25
N ASN A 41 3.38 -3.03 18.08
CA ASN A 41 3.45 -4.42 18.54
C ASN A 41 2.23 -4.85 19.37
N SER A 42 1.51 -3.89 19.96
CA SER A 42 0.34 -4.14 20.81
C SER A 42 -0.99 -4.09 20.08
N GLY A 43 -1.03 -3.60 18.83
CA GLY A 43 -2.26 -3.52 18.04
C GLY A 43 -2.25 -2.44 16.98
N SER A 44 -3.23 -2.50 16.09
CA SER A 44 -3.42 -1.52 15.02
C SER A 44 -4.73 -0.77 15.20
N VAL A 45 -4.79 0.44 14.67
CA VAL A 45 -5.97 1.32 14.73
C VAL A 45 -6.13 2.06 13.40
N VAL A 46 -7.37 2.26 12.98
CA VAL A 46 -7.72 3.15 11.89
C VAL A 46 -8.41 4.38 12.48
N SER A 47 -7.87 5.57 12.21
CA SER A 47 -8.57 6.84 12.44
C SER A 47 -9.41 7.18 11.22
N LEU A 48 -10.62 7.63 11.43
CA LEU A 48 -11.63 7.84 10.40
C LEU A 48 -11.99 9.32 10.28
N TYR A 49 -12.07 9.80 9.06
CA TYR A 49 -12.38 11.20 8.75
C TYR A 49 -13.43 11.27 7.65
N ASP A 50 -14.32 12.23 7.79
CA ASP A 50 -15.29 12.52 6.74
C ASP A 50 -14.65 13.27 5.56
N LYS A 51 -15.47 13.58 4.56
CA LYS A 51 -15.03 14.35 3.39
C LYS A 51 -14.62 15.79 3.72
N GLN A 52 -14.98 16.35 4.88
CA GLN A 52 -14.54 17.65 5.38
C GLN A 52 -13.22 17.56 6.16
N GLY A 53 -12.78 16.36 6.54
CA GLY A 53 -11.60 16.12 7.38
C GLY A 53 -11.91 16.15 8.87
N GLU A 54 -13.18 16.13 9.22
CA GLU A 54 -13.58 16.03 10.62
C GLU A 54 -13.36 14.60 11.13
N ASN A 55 -12.77 14.46 12.30
CA ASN A 55 -12.54 13.16 12.91
C ASN A 55 -13.85 12.55 13.39
N LEU A 56 -14.22 11.41 12.79
CA LEU A 56 -15.44 10.66 13.14
C LEU A 56 -15.21 9.65 14.26
N GLY A 57 -13.95 9.35 14.59
CA GLY A 57 -13.59 8.35 15.58
C GLY A 57 -12.51 7.39 15.10
N GLU A 58 -12.39 6.26 15.79
CA GLU A 58 -11.37 5.26 15.49
C GLU A 58 -11.91 3.83 15.59
N LYS A 59 -11.28 2.93 14.86
CA LYS A 59 -11.53 1.50 14.91
C LYS A 59 -10.25 0.76 15.28
N ASN A 60 -10.26 0.11 16.44
CA ASN A 60 -9.21 -0.83 16.79
C ASN A 60 -9.33 -2.11 15.95
N LEU A 61 -8.22 -2.55 15.38
CA LEU A 61 -8.12 -3.76 14.59
C LEU A 61 -7.55 -4.90 15.43
N ASN A 62 -8.10 -6.09 15.26
CA ASN A 62 -7.58 -7.30 15.94
C ASN A 62 -6.35 -7.88 15.23
N VAL A 63 -5.36 -7.02 14.99
CA VAL A 63 -4.07 -7.35 14.40
C VAL A 63 -3.02 -6.36 14.90
N SER A 64 -1.79 -6.83 15.11
CA SER A 64 -0.68 -5.99 15.55
C SER A 64 0.45 -6.00 14.53
N GLY A 65 1.26 -4.95 14.52
CA GLY A 65 2.50 -4.89 13.76
C GLY A 65 2.34 -5.03 12.26
N ILE A 66 1.25 -4.54 11.65
CA ILE A 66 1.11 -4.48 10.19
C ILE A 66 2.36 -3.80 9.65
N THR A 67 3.06 -4.48 8.75
CA THR A 67 4.35 -4.00 8.30
C THR A 67 4.23 -2.70 7.57
N PHE A 68 5.05 -1.82 8.06
CA PHE A 68 5.50 -0.63 7.40
C PHE A 68 7.02 -0.81 7.22
N GLY A 69 7.52 -0.41 6.15
CA GLY A 69 8.95 -0.43 5.90
C GLY A 69 9.19 -0.03 4.47
N SER A 70 10.35 0.54 4.26
CA SER A 70 10.85 0.98 2.96
C SER A 70 10.84 -0.09 1.90
N PHE A 71 10.76 -1.31 2.33
CA PHE A 71 10.93 -2.49 1.48
C PHE A 71 9.60 -3.15 1.09
N MET A 72 8.47 -2.64 1.60
CA MET A 72 7.18 -3.28 1.37
C MET A 72 6.16 -2.28 0.84
N LYS A 73 5.36 -2.69 -0.12
CA LYS A 73 4.23 -1.89 -0.62
C LYS A 73 3.31 -1.49 0.52
N ASN A 74 2.97 -0.22 0.57
CA ASN A 74 1.98 0.34 1.50
C ASN A 74 0.58 -0.13 1.13
N GLY A 75 0.27 -1.40 1.39
CA GLY A 75 -1.01 -1.97 1.08
C GLY A 75 -1.28 -2.13 -0.44
N ILE A 76 -2.02 -3.15 -0.77
CA ILE A 76 -2.54 -3.36 -2.13
C ILE A 76 -4.04 -3.25 -2.03
N GLU A 77 -4.61 -2.36 -2.83
CA GLU A 77 -6.05 -2.19 -2.90
C GLU A 77 -6.63 -3.04 -4.03
N VAL A 78 -7.63 -3.86 -3.70
CA VAL A 78 -8.42 -4.63 -4.66
C VAL A 78 -9.89 -4.45 -4.32
N LYS A 79 -10.60 -3.66 -5.09
CA LYS A 79 -12.00 -3.27 -4.85
C LYS A 79 -12.15 -2.58 -3.50
N ASP A 80 -12.98 -3.16 -2.63
CA ASP A 80 -13.31 -2.70 -1.27
C ASP A 80 -12.34 -3.23 -0.19
N LYS A 81 -11.24 -3.87 -0.60
CA LYS A 81 -10.30 -4.51 0.31
C LYS A 81 -8.88 -3.99 0.18
N LEU A 82 -8.21 -3.93 1.31
CA LEU A 82 -6.80 -3.62 1.42
C LEU A 82 -6.04 -4.84 1.93
N TYR A 83 -4.91 -5.13 1.31
CA TYR A 83 -4.03 -6.24 1.67
C TYR A 83 -2.69 -5.69 2.16
N TYR A 84 -2.19 -6.22 3.26
CA TYR A 84 -0.91 -5.82 3.86
C TYR A 84 -0.08 -7.06 4.17
N ALA A 85 1.24 -6.90 4.13
CA ALA A 85 2.11 -7.94 4.62
C ALA A 85 1.90 -8.17 6.13
N ALA A 86 2.19 -9.38 6.57
CA ALA A 86 2.20 -9.72 7.98
C ALA A 86 3.23 -8.90 8.75
N PRO A 87 3.05 -8.70 10.05
CA PRO A 87 3.95 -7.91 10.85
C PRO A 87 5.34 -8.51 10.97
N LEU A 88 6.36 -7.67 10.83
CA LEU A 88 7.75 -7.99 11.13
C LEU A 88 8.06 -7.94 12.64
N ALA A 89 7.10 -7.52 13.47
CA ALA A 89 7.38 -7.12 14.81
C ALA A 89 7.15 -8.23 15.84
N GLY A 90 8.15 -8.40 16.70
CA GLY A 90 8.07 -9.19 17.92
C GLY A 90 8.49 -10.66 17.78
N SER A 91 8.49 -11.37 18.89
CA SER A 91 8.90 -12.76 19.04
C SER A 91 8.00 -13.79 18.31
N ASN A 92 6.90 -13.34 17.72
CA ASN A 92 5.96 -14.17 16.99
C ASN A 92 6.05 -13.85 15.49
N GLN A 93 6.81 -14.64 14.74
CA GLN A 93 6.75 -14.64 13.29
C GLN A 93 5.30 -14.88 12.87
N GLN A 94 4.77 -13.97 12.05
CA GLN A 94 3.40 -14.07 11.58
C GLN A 94 3.40 -14.48 10.10
N ASP A 95 2.86 -15.63 9.81
CA ASP A 95 2.86 -16.29 8.52
C ASP A 95 1.59 -16.01 7.70
N PHE A 96 1.11 -14.77 7.72
CA PHE A 96 -0.12 -14.40 7.04
C PHE A 96 -0.04 -13.05 6.32
N VAL A 97 -0.89 -12.89 5.33
CA VAL A 97 -1.27 -11.60 4.74
C VAL A 97 -2.52 -11.11 5.45
N VAL A 98 -2.55 -9.84 5.79
CA VAL A 98 -3.72 -9.18 6.39
C VAL A 98 -4.63 -8.69 5.26
N GLU A 99 -5.89 -9.12 5.25
CA GLU A 99 -6.95 -8.52 4.46
C GLU A 99 -7.79 -7.61 5.36
N MET A 100 -8.03 -6.37 4.96
CA MET A 100 -8.92 -5.44 5.63
C MET A 100 -10.04 -5.02 4.67
N ASP A 101 -11.27 -5.24 5.08
CA ASP A 101 -12.47 -4.76 4.40
C ASP A 101 -12.65 -3.27 4.70
N LYS A 102 -12.69 -2.42 3.68
CA LYS A 102 -12.81 -0.97 3.86
C LYS A 102 -14.18 -0.56 4.43
N ASP A 103 -15.25 -1.22 4.03
CA ASP A 103 -16.61 -0.85 4.44
C ASP A 103 -16.90 -1.22 5.90
N LYS A 104 -16.37 -2.33 6.38
CA LYS A 104 -16.63 -2.86 7.72
C LYS A 104 -15.48 -2.63 8.69
N LEU A 105 -14.29 -2.29 8.19
CA LEU A 105 -13.04 -2.25 8.94
C LEU A 105 -12.80 -3.55 9.71
N SER A 106 -13.20 -4.67 9.12
CA SER A 106 -12.93 -6.00 9.64
C SER A 106 -11.66 -6.55 9.04
N VAL A 107 -10.94 -7.35 9.81
CA VAL A 107 -9.64 -7.91 9.42
C VAL A 107 -9.71 -9.43 9.35
N SER A 108 -9.19 -9.99 8.27
CA SER A 108 -8.97 -11.41 8.06
C SER A 108 -7.48 -11.71 7.92
N LYS A 109 -7.05 -12.87 8.41
CA LYS A 109 -5.68 -13.36 8.30
C LYS A 109 -5.63 -14.47 7.24
N ILE A 110 -4.94 -14.20 6.15
CA ILE A 110 -4.80 -15.13 5.04
C ILE A 110 -3.49 -15.86 5.18
N LYS A 111 -3.55 -17.17 5.27
CA LYS A 111 -2.37 -18.02 5.48
C LYS A 111 -1.33 -17.81 4.37
N SER A 112 -0.10 -17.59 4.79
CA SER A 112 1.11 -17.65 3.99
C SER A 112 1.90 -18.89 4.39
N THR A 113 3.21 -18.91 4.30
CA THR A 113 3.99 -20.06 4.76
C THR A 113 4.96 -19.70 5.85
N GLY A 114 4.76 -20.20 7.04
CA GLY A 114 5.76 -20.39 8.10
C GLY A 114 6.67 -19.21 8.50
N VAL A 115 6.74 -18.16 7.67
CA VAL A 115 7.51 -16.93 7.90
C VAL A 115 6.83 -15.72 7.25
N THR A 116 7.19 -14.53 7.71
CA THR A 116 6.65 -13.27 7.20
C THR A 116 6.97 -13.09 5.71
N PRO A 117 5.96 -12.84 4.86
CA PRO A 117 6.20 -12.51 3.46
C PRO A 117 7.03 -11.23 3.31
N THR A 118 8.05 -11.27 2.47
CA THR A 118 8.88 -10.09 2.17
C THR A 118 8.33 -9.26 1.02
N PHE A 119 7.53 -9.86 0.16
CA PHE A 119 6.78 -9.20 -0.92
C PHE A 119 5.51 -9.99 -1.21
N PHE A 120 4.48 -9.34 -1.72
CA PHE A 120 3.19 -9.97 -1.97
C PHE A 120 2.38 -9.23 -3.02
N SER A 121 1.32 -9.89 -3.54
CA SER A 121 0.25 -9.30 -4.35
C SER A 121 -1.07 -10.03 -4.09
N SER A 122 -2.17 -9.44 -4.54
CA SER A 122 -3.51 -10.05 -4.45
C SER A 122 -4.36 -9.66 -5.65
N ASP A 123 -5.21 -10.57 -6.10
CA ASP A 123 -6.26 -10.31 -7.08
C ASP A 123 -7.67 -10.38 -6.47
N GLY A 124 -7.76 -10.45 -5.14
CA GLY A 124 -9.01 -10.56 -4.39
C GLY A 124 -9.58 -11.99 -4.34
N LYS A 125 -9.07 -12.93 -5.13
CA LYS A 125 -9.38 -14.36 -5.09
C LYS A 125 -8.23 -15.18 -4.52
N TYR A 126 -7.03 -14.76 -4.85
CA TYR A 126 -5.79 -15.36 -4.36
C TYR A 126 -4.88 -14.29 -3.80
N THR A 127 -4.11 -14.65 -2.77
CA THR A 127 -2.89 -13.94 -2.41
C THR A 127 -1.69 -14.70 -2.97
N PHE A 128 -0.72 -13.93 -3.42
CA PHE A 128 0.60 -14.41 -3.82
C PHE A 128 1.60 -13.78 -2.86
N SER A 129 2.30 -14.59 -2.11
CA SER A 129 3.26 -14.12 -1.11
C SER A 129 4.62 -14.75 -1.35
N GLY A 130 5.66 -13.97 -1.19
CA GLY A 130 7.03 -14.39 -1.42
C GLY A 130 7.87 -14.32 -0.14
N ILE A 131 8.73 -15.31 0.00
CA ILE A 131 9.75 -15.39 1.04
C ILE A 131 11.08 -15.45 0.33
N SER A 132 12.02 -14.61 0.73
CA SER A 132 13.32 -14.52 0.07
C SER A 132 14.47 -14.85 0.99
N SER A 133 15.45 -15.56 0.43
CA SER A 133 16.84 -15.57 0.88
C SER A 133 17.68 -14.81 -0.17
N LEU A 134 18.99 -14.67 0.05
CA LEU A 134 19.87 -13.98 -0.89
C LEU A 134 19.85 -14.55 -2.31
N ASN A 135 19.72 -15.87 -2.43
CA ASN A 135 19.88 -16.56 -3.72
C ASN A 135 18.59 -17.17 -4.26
N ASN A 136 17.57 -17.30 -3.44
CA ASN A 136 16.33 -17.96 -3.83
C ASN A 136 15.12 -17.27 -3.22
N SER A 137 13.98 -17.39 -3.90
CA SER A 137 12.69 -16.97 -3.39
C SER A 137 11.67 -18.07 -3.57
N GLN A 138 10.88 -18.30 -2.56
CA GLN A 138 9.71 -19.17 -2.64
C GLN A 138 8.45 -18.31 -2.75
N ILE A 139 7.63 -18.61 -3.76
CA ILE A 139 6.35 -17.94 -4.01
C ILE A 139 5.23 -18.91 -3.66
N ILE A 140 4.23 -18.39 -2.97
CA ILE A 140 3.12 -19.16 -2.45
C ILE A 140 1.82 -18.56 -2.94
N LYS A 141 0.96 -19.41 -3.48
CA LYS A 141 -0.40 -19.06 -3.90
C LYS A 141 -1.38 -19.59 -2.88
N THR A 142 -2.17 -18.70 -2.27
CA THR A 142 -3.20 -19.04 -1.29
C THR A 142 -4.59 -18.66 -1.82
N ASN A 143 -5.52 -19.60 -1.76
CA ASN A 143 -6.94 -19.30 -2.01
C ASN A 143 -7.50 -18.58 -0.79
N ILE A 144 -8.02 -17.36 -0.97
CA ILE A 144 -8.50 -16.50 0.11
C ILE A 144 -9.74 -17.10 0.79
N GLU A 145 -10.74 -17.48 0.00
CA GLU A 145 -11.99 -18.03 0.53
C GLU A 145 -11.80 -19.28 1.39
N LYS A 146 -10.92 -20.19 0.93
CA LYS A 146 -10.61 -21.44 1.62
C LYS A 146 -9.52 -21.31 2.66
N ASN A 147 -8.86 -20.17 2.72
CA ASN A 147 -7.66 -19.89 3.53
C ASN A 147 -6.62 -21.04 3.44
N LYS A 148 -6.36 -21.49 2.20
CA LYS A 148 -5.53 -22.68 1.93
C LYS A 148 -4.48 -22.39 0.87
N VAL A 149 -3.23 -22.76 1.16
CA VAL A 149 -2.15 -22.79 0.15
C VAL A 149 -2.49 -23.83 -0.90
N ILE A 150 -2.45 -23.44 -2.17
CA ILE A 150 -2.81 -24.27 -3.34
C ILE A 150 -1.68 -24.39 -4.36
N GLY A 151 -0.58 -23.69 -4.16
CA GLY A 151 0.59 -23.77 -5.03
C GLY A 151 1.80 -23.13 -4.43
N THR A 152 2.98 -23.67 -4.80
CA THR A 152 4.29 -23.12 -4.47
C THR A 152 5.15 -23.10 -5.73
N ASN A 153 6.07 -22.13 -5.82
CA ASN A 153 7.06 -22.04 -6.88
C ASN A 153 8.37 -21.51 -6.31
N GLU A 154 9.48 -21.83 -6.93
CA GLU A 154 10.80 -21.35 -6.53
C GLU A 154 11.42 -20.56 -7.69
N LEU A 155 12.06 -19.45 -7.36
CA LEU A 155 12.74 -18.55 -8.29
C LEU A 155 14.16 -18.30 -7.83
N GLU A 156 15.05 -18.11 -8.79
CA GLU A 156 16.40 -17.63 -8.51
C GLU A 156 16.40 -16.16 -8.08
N GLY A 157 17.27 -15.81 -7.17
CA GLY A 157 17.46 -14.47 -6.64
C GLY A 157 16.51 -14.09 -5.53
N GLN A 158 16.83 -13.02 -4.86
CA GLN A 158 16.06 -12.43 -3.79
C GLN A 158 14.87 -11.67 -4.37
N GLY A 159 13.65 -12.21 -4.27
CA GLY A 159 12.43 -11.51 -4.67
C GLY A 159 12.20 -10.26 -3.82
N ILE A 160 11.93 -9.16 -4.48
CA ILE A 160 11.79 -7.85 -3.85
C ILE A 160 10.48 -7.15 -4.17
N ASN A 161 9.88 -7.47 -5.30
CA ASN A 161 8.62 -6.84 -5.70
C ASN A 161 7.77 -7.80 -6.54
N MET A 162 6.45 -7.61 -6.46
CA MET A 162 5.46 -8.43 -7.15
C MET A 162 4.24 -7.60 -7.52
N ILE A 163 3.78 -7.76 -8.75
CA ILE A 163 2.49 -7.21 -9.21
C ILE A 163 1.72 -8.29 -9.97
N GLU A 164 0.42 -8.22 -9.91
CA GLU A 164 -0.47 -9.06 -10.71
C GLU A 164 -1.19 -8.24 -11.78
N ASP A 165 -1.46 -8.85 -12.92
CA ASP A 165 -2.32 -8.28 -13.95
C ASP A 165 -2.95 -9.40 -14.79
N GLY A 166 -4.26 -9.43 -14.82
CA GLY A 166 -5.02 -10.45 -15.53
C GLY A 166 -4.68 -11.87 -15.07
N ASN A 167 -4.18 -12.71 -15.99
CA ASN A 167 -3.75 -14.07 -15.67
C ASN A 167 -2.26 -14.20 -15.40
N GLN A 168 -1.54 -13.10 -15.25
CA GLN A 168 -0.10 -13.10 -15.06
C GLN A 168 0.31 -12.49 -13.73
N LEU A 169 1.43 -12.98 -13.21
CA LEU A 169 2.12 -12.46 -12.06
C LEU A 169 3.53 -12.08 -12.50
N TYR A 170 3.95 -10.87 -12.17
CA TYR A 170 5.27 -10.36 -12.48
C TYR A 170 6.06 -10.21 -11.19
N ILE A 171 7.25 -10.79 -11.14
CA ILE A 171 8.09 -10.80 -9.94
C ILE A 171 9.48 -10.33 -10.32
N LEU A 172 9.96 -9.33 -9.60
CA LEU A 172 11.35 -8.89 -9.71
C LEU A 172 12.16 -9.50 -8.57
N SER A 173 13.24 -10.18 -8.92
CA SER A 173 14.25 -10.65 -7.98
C SER A 173 15.59 -10.00 -8.26
N ILE A 174 16.45 -9.95 -7.24
CA ILE A 174 17.82 -9.45 -7.32
C ILE A 174 18.79 -10.62 -7.19
N ASN A 175 19.82 -10.63 -8.04
CA ASN A 175 20.91 -11.59 -7.97
C ASN A 175 22.08 -10.99 -7.18
N HIS A 176 22.58 -11.73 -6.21
CA HIS A 176 23.74 -11.35 -5.43
C HIS A 176 24.96 -12.16 -5.89
N ASN A 177 26.12 -11.51 -5.96
CA ASN A 177 27.38 -12.20 -6.17
C ASN A 177 27.90 -12.80 -4.85
N ASP A 178 29.03 -13.52 -4.90
CA ASP A 178 29.64 -14.19 -3.74
C ASP A 178 30.01 -13.21 -2.59
N SER A 179 30.19 -11.93 -2.88
CA SER A 179 30.42 -10.91 -1.86
C SER A 179 29.11 -10.32 -1.29
N GLY A 180 27.95 -10.84 -1.72
CA GLY A 180 26.64 -10.35 -1.29
C GLY A 180 26.20 -9.05 -1.97
N LYS A 181 26.96 -8.54 -2.95
CA LYS A 181 26.57 -7.36 -3.72
C LYS A 181 25.62 -7.74 -4.84
N SER A 182 24.59 -6.96 -5.03
CA SER A 182 23.66 -7.09 -6.13
C SER A 182 24.27 -6.51 -7.41
N THR A 183 24.11 -7.21 -8.53
CA THR A 183 24.65 -6.78 -9.83
C THR A 183 23.60 -6.78 -10.93
N SER A 184 22.55 -7.58 -10.78
CA SER A 184 21.45 -7.69 -11.75
C SER A 184 20.19 -8.19 -11.06
N GLY A 185 19.10 -8.19 -11.78
CA GLY A 185 17.84 -8.78 -11.36
C GLY A 185 17.22 -9.64 -12.45
N ASN A 186 16.21 -10.41 -12.09
CA ASN A 186 15.38 -11.16 -13.02
C ASN A 186 13.92 -10.70 -12.89
N LEU A 187 13.33 -10.31 -14.00
CA LEU A 187 11.89 -10.07 -14.09
C LEU A 187 11.22 -11.35 -14.61
N TYR A 188 10.55 -12.05 -13.74
CA TYR A 188 9.79 -13.26 -14.07
C TYR A 188 8.37 -12.92 -14.45
N THR A 189 7.84 -13.63 -15.45
CA THR A 189 6.42 -13.71 -15.76
C THR A 189 5.91 -15.10 -15.43
N ILE A 190 4.89 -15.20 -14.58
CA ILE A 190 4.30 -16.45 -14.12
C ILE A 190 2.82 -16.49 -14.53
N ASP A 191 2.38 -17.60 -15.11
CA ASP A 191 0.97 -17.86 -15.34
C ASP A 191 0.27 -18.17 -14.01
N LYS A 192 -0.74 -17.40 -13.65
CA LYS A 192 -1.46 -17.53 -12.38
C LYS A 192 -2.25 -18.84 -12.28
N SER A 193 -2.69 -19.40 -13.39
CA SER A 193 -3.51 -20.62 -13.40
C SER A 193 -2.66 -21.85 -13.18
N SER A 194 -1.64 -22.06 -14.01
CA SER A 194 -0.72 -23.20 -13.91
C SER A 194 0.37 -23.00 -12.86
N PHE A 195 0.58 -21.77 -12.43
CA PHE A 195 1.61 -21.32 -11.50
C PHE A 195 3.04 -21.65 -11.98
N LYS A 196 3.24 -21.61 -13.31
CA LYS A 196 4.53 -21.89 -13.97
C LYS A 196 5.16 -20.61 -14.49
N VAL A 197 6.49 -20.55 -14.44
CA VAL A 197 7.27 -19.49 -15.10
C VAL A 197 7.10 -19.60 -16.61
N LEU A 198 6.66 -18.51 -17.23
CA LEU A 198 6.50 -18.37 -18.68
C LEU A 198 7.72 -17.71 -19.34
N ASN A 199 8.30 -16.72 -18.65
CA ASN A 199 9.41 -15.94 -19.18
C ASN A 199 10.28 -15.38 -18.05
N LYS A 200 11.55 -15.08 -18.39
CA LYS A 200 12.53 -14.43 -17.53
C LYS A 200 13.32 -13.42 -18.36
N ILE A 201 13.32 -12.17 -17.93
CA ILE A 201 14.10 -11.07 -18.52
C ILE A 201 15.17 -10.66 -17.51
N VAL A 202 16.43 -10.61 -17.93
CA VAL A 202 17.53 -10.12 -17.09
C VAL A 202 17.53 -8.60 -17.10
N VAL A 203 17.66 -8.00 -15.92
CA VAL A 203 17.73 -6.54 -15.71
C VAL A 203 19.08 -6.23 -15.07
N GLU A 204 20.01 -5.69 -15.84
CA GLU A 204 21.34 -5.36 -15.37
C GLU A 204 21.36 -4.13 -14.47
N ASP A 205 22.40 -3.99 -13.66
CA ASP A 205 22.71 -2.81 -12.85
C ASP A 205 21.54 -2.35 -11.96
N ILE A 206 21.06 -3.28 -11.12
CA ILE A 206 19.98 -3.04 -10.14
C ILE A 206 20.32 -3.72 -8.83
N SER A 207 20.24 -3.01 -7.70
CA SER A 207 20.39 -3.59 -6.38
C SER A 207 19.10 -3.54 -5.57
N PHE A 208 18.33 -2.48 -5.71
CA PHE A 208 17.12 -2.32 -4.96
C PHE A 208 16.05 -1.52 -5.72
N THR A 209 14.79 -1.87 -5.49
CA THR A 209 13.62 -1.15 -6.01
C THR A 209 12.52 -1.10 -4.97
N CYS A 210 11.90 0.07 -4.84
CA CYS A 210 10.78 0.25 -3.91
C CYS A 210 9.45 -0.17 -4.52
N ASP A 211 9.22 0.09 -5.81
CA ASP A 211 7.94 -0.21 -6.45
C ASP A 211 8.09 -0.51 -7.94
N MET A 212 7.10 -1.21 -8.47
CA MET A 212 6.94 -1.44 -9.90
C MET A 212 5.47 -1.42 -10.30
N ALA A 213 5.21 -1.09 -11.56
CA ALA A 213 3.87 -1.02 -12.12
C ALA A 213 3.83 -1.56 -13.54
N LYS A 214 2.67 -2.11 -13.96
CA LYS A 214 2.45 -2.57 -15.33
C LYS A 214 1.48 -1.66 -16.07
N ILE A 215 1.87 -1.22 -17.27
CA ILE A 215 1.00 -0.49 -18.19
C ILE A 215 1.15 -1.12 -19.57
N SER A 216 0.06 -1.61 -20.11
CA SER A 216 0.05 -2.31 -21.40
C SER A 216 1.09 -3.45 -21.44
N ASN A 217 2.03 -3.42 -22.38
CA ASN A 217 3.10 -4.43 -22.53
C ASN A 217 4.42 -4.01 -21.86
N TYR A 218 4.38 -3.12 -20.88
CA TYR A 218 5.57 -2.61 -20.21
C TYR A 218 5.48 -2.75 -18.71
N ILE A 219 6.62 -3.09 -18.10
CA ILE A 219 6.83 -2.98 -16.65
C ILE A 219 7.70 -1.74 -16.40
N TYR A 220 7.27 -0.90 -15.49
CA TYR A 220 8.02 0.25 -14.98
C TYR A 220 8.56 -0.10 -13.60
N ILE A 221 9.85 0.13 -13.39
CA ILE A 221 10.56 -0.19 -12.15
C ILE A 221 11.22 1.08 -11.63
N LEU A 222 11.02 1.39 -10.36
CA LEU A 222 11.79 2.43 -9.67
C LEU A 222 13.13 1.83 -9.26
N VAL A 223 14.21 2.21 -9.90
CA VAL A 223 15.56 1.79 -9.50
C VAL A 223 16.02 2.73 -8.39
N THR A 224 15.87 2.30 -7.14
CA THR A 224 16.21 3.12 -5.98
C THR A 224 17.72 3.13 -5.75
N ASN A 225 18.34 1.98 -5.91
CA ASN A 225 19.80 1.83 -5.83
C ASN A 225 20.32 1.08 -7.07
N ASP A 226 21.50 1.48 -7.54
CA ASP A 226 22.24 0.75 -8.59
C ASP A 226 22.99 -0.47 -8.02
N GLY A 227 23.66 -1.22 -8.88
CA GLY A 227 24.46 -2.38 -8.46
C GLY A 227 25.64 -2.05 -7.53
N LEU A 228 25.93 -0.79 -7.26
CA LEU A 228 26.94 -0.30 -6.31
C LEU A 228 26.32 0.30 -5.05
N ASP A 229 25.01 0.12 -4.86
CA ASP A 229 24.22 0.64 -3.75
C ASP A 229 24.14 2.18 -3.67
N ASN A 230 24.45 2.88 -4.77
CA ASN A 230 24.24 4.31 -4.82
C ASN A 230 22.75 4.63 -5.05
N LYS A 231 22.21 5.62 -4.32
CA LYS A 231 20.86 6.14 -4.57
C LYS A 231 20.75 6.68 -5.99
N THR A 232 19.78 6.20 -6.75
CA THR A 232 19.53 6.64 -8.13
C THR A 232 18.23 7.44 -8.25
N ASN A 233 18.03 8.04 -9.41
CA ASN A 233 16.84 8.76 -9.80
C ASN A 233 16.22 8.16 -11.08
N LYS A 234 16.33 6.84 -11.25
CA LYS A 234 16.01 6.17 -12.51
C LYS A 234 14.68 5.45 -12.46
N VAL A 235 13.92 5.57 -13.53
CA VAL A 235 12.79 4.70 -13.84
C VAL A 235 13.13 3.90 -15.07
N ARG A 236 13.05 2.58 -14.99
CA ARG A 236 13.24 1.70 -16.15
C ARG A 236 11.93 1.16 -16.64
N ARG A 237 11.68 1.35 -17.94
CA ARG A 237 10.58 0.72 -18.67
C ARG A 237 11.10 -0.51 -19.40
N ILE A 238 10.57 -1.66 -19.07
CA ILE A 238 10.94 -2.96 -19.65
C ILE A 238 9.82 -3.42 -20.56
N SER A 239 10.14 -3.71 -21.81
CA SER A 239 9.20 -4.29 -22.77
C SER A 239 9.02 -5.79 -22.49
N LEU A 240 7.81 -6.23 -22.24
CA LEU A 240 7.47 -7.65 -22.07
C LEU A 240 7.52 -8.45 -23.38
N LYS A 241 7.55 -7.75 -24.53
CA LYS A 241 7.60 -8.38 -25.85
C LYS A 241 8.99 -8.86 -26.22
N ASP A 242 10.00 -8.03 -25.98
CA ASP A 242 11.36 -8.25 -26.47
C ASP A 242 12.47 -8.02 -25.42
N GLY A 243 12.08 -7.68 -24.18
CA GLY A 243 13.01 -7.42 -23.09
C GLY A 243 13.77 -6.10 -23.19
N SER A 244 13.47 -5.25 -24.19
CA SER A 244 14.17 -3.97 -24.35
C SER A 244 13.90 -3.04 -23.16
N ILE A 245 14.94 -2.31 -22.72
CA ILE A 245 14.89 -1.42 -21.57
C ILE A 245 15.08 0.01 -22.03
N LYS A 246 14.18 0.90 -21.61
CA LYS A 246 14.33 2.35 -21.73
C LYS A 246 14.43 2.96 -20.33
N GLU A 247 15.39 3.87 -20.15
CA GLU A 247 15.62 4.54 -18.88
C GLU A 247 15.14 6.00 -18.93
N PHE A 248 14.54 6.47 -17.84
CA PHE A 248 14.15 7.86 -17.61
C PHE A 248 14.83 8.33 -16.33
N ASN A 249 15.45 9.51 -16.37
CA ASN A 249 16.09 10.13 -15.21
C ASN A 249 15.18 11.20 -14.65
N LEU A 250 14.84 11.05 -13.38
CA LEU A 250 14.01 12.00 -12.64
C LEU A 250 14.88 13.09 -11.99
N PRO A 251 14.32 14.25 -11.63
CA PRO A 251 15.08 15.32 -11.00
C PRO A 251 15.44 15.04 -9.52
N PHE A 252 14.75 14.10 -8.85
CA PHE A 252 15.01 13.77 -7.45
C PHE A 252 15.37 12.28 -7.27
N LYS A 253 15.93 11.97 -6.11
CA LYS A 253 16.23 10.62 -5.62
C LYS A 253 15.17 10.22 -4.57
N ASN A 254 15.41 9.15 -3.80
CA ASN A 254 14.46 8.63 -2.80
C ASN A 254 13.12 8.21 -3.42
N LEU A 255 13.18 7.59 -4.58
CA LEU A 255 12.01 7.07 -5.28
C LEU A 255 11.32 6.02 -4.41
N SER A 256 10.00 6.15 -4.21
CA SER A 256 9.25 5.32 -3.27
C SER A 256 8.08 4.57 -3.90
N LYS A 257 7.21 5.28 -4.63
CA LYS A 257 5.95 4.69 -5.09
C LYS A 257 5.59 5.14 -6.50
N ILE A 258 4.94 4.24 -7.22
CA ILE A 258 4.30 4.50 -8.52
C ILE A 258 2.79 4.52 -8.33
N HIS A 259 2.15 5.58 -8.80
CA HIS A 259 0.71 5.61 -9.05
C HIS A 259 0.46 5.69 -10.53
N ILE A 260 -0.57 4.99 -11.00
CA ILE A 260 -1.02 5.03 -12.39
C ILE A 260 -2.37 5.73 -12.43
N ASN A 261 -2.51 6.70 -13.31
CA ASN A 261 -3.80 7.28 -13.64
C ASN A 261 -3.89 7.49 -15.16
N ASN A 262 -4.71 6.68 -15.83
CA ASN A 262 -4.79 6.61 -17.29
C ASN A 262 -3.42 6.30 -17.93
N ASP A 263 -2.92 7.19 -18.81
CA ASP A 263 -1.62 7.06 -19.49
C ASP A 263 -0.48 7.76 -18.75
N ASP A 264 -0.72 8.28 -17.55
CA ASP A 264 0.28 8.99 -16.76
C ASP A 264 0.77 8.12 -15.59
N ILE A 265 2.06 8.21 -15.34
CA ILE A 265 2.70 7.64 -14.15
C ILE A 265 3.06 8.78 -13.22
N TYR A 266 2.67 8.68 -11.97
CA TYR A 266 3.08 9.59 -10.91
C TYR A 266 4.06 8.87 -10.00
N ILE A 267 5.27 9.41 -9.91
CA ILE A 267 6.37 8.85 -9.11
C ILE A 267 6.55 9.75 -7.89
N VAL A 268 6.51 9.13 -6.74
CA VAL A 268 6.53 9.83 -5.46
C VAL A 268 7.89 9.66 -4.79
N GLU A 269 8.43 10.76 -4.31
CA GLU A 269 9.55 10.78 -3.40
C GLU A 269 9.07 10.49 -1.97
N SER A 270 9.80 9.65 -1.24
CA SER A 270 9.56 9.45 0.20
C SER A 270 10.83 8.94 0.88
N ASP A 271 11.15 9.51 2.02
CA ASP A 271 12.19 8.99 2.90
C ASP A 271 11.56 8.25 4.08
N VAL A 272 11.71 6.94 4.05
CA VAL A 272 11.20 6.05 5.09
C VAL A 272 11.92 6.19 6.42
N HIS A 273 13.18 6.60 6.39
CA HIS A 273 13.94 6.88 7.61
C HIS A 273 13.59 8.22 8.24
N ARG A 274 12.85 9.07 7.49
CA ARG A 274 12.37 10.39 7.92
C ARG A 274 13.49 11.36 8.26
N GLU A 275 14.65 11.17 7.67
CA GLU A 275 15.81 12.05 7.82
C GLU A 275 15.70 13.28 6.91
N GLU A 276 15.01 13.10 5.78
CA GLU A 276 14.80 14.15 4.78
C GLU A 276 13.30 14.45 4.61
N ILE A 277 12.98 15.70 4.29
CA ILE A 277 11.63 16.08 3.87
C ILE A 277 11.51 15.75 2.39
N CYS A 278 10.62 14.81 2.09
CA CYS A 278 10.32 14.38 0.74
C CYS A 278 8.92 14.85 0.34
N ASN A 279 8.85 15.75 -0.63
CA ASN A 279 7.61 16.38 -1.05
C ASN A 279 7.51 16.57 -2.56
N ASN A 280 8.27 15.79 -3.32
CA ASN A 280 8.25 15.86 -4.79
C ASN A 280 7.41 14.75 -5.38
N VAL A 281 6.69 15.08 -6.44
CA VAL A 281 5.94 14.15 -7.28
C VAL A 281 6.28 14.44 -8.73
N ASP A 282 6.78 13.44 -9.46
CA ASP A 282 7.00 13.52 -10.89
C ASP A 282 5.88 12.84 -11.66
N LYS A 283 5.33 13.56 -12.63
CA LYS A 283 4.44 12.99 -13.62
C LYS A 283 5.22 12.66 -14.88
N LEU A 284 5.25 11.38 -15.23
CA LEU A 284 5.84 10.88 -16.48
C LEU A 284 4.72 10.53 -17.47
N ASP A 285 4.67 11.24 -18.59
CA ASP A 285 3.84 10.88 -19.74
C ASP A 285 4.47 9.68 -20.45
N ILE A 286 3.79 8.56 -20.49
CA ILE A 286 4.34 7.31 -21.05
C ILE A 286 4.49 7.35 -22.59
N LYS A 287 3.76 8.20 -23.29
CA LYS A 287 3.78 8.34 -24.75
C LYS A 287 4.94 9.20 -25.21
N THR A 288 5.09 10.35 -24.61
CA THR A 288 6.12 11.32 -24.98
C THR A 288 7.44 11.10 -24.24
N GLY A 289 7.37 10.58 -23.01
CA GLY A 289 8.49 10.50 -22.08
C GLY A 289 8.80 11.83 -21.39
N GLU A 290 7.90 12.81 -21.50
CA GLU A 290 8.01 14.09 -20.81
C GLU A 290 7.83 13.90 -19.31
N ILE A 291 8.67 14.57 -18.51
CA ILE A 291 8.60 14.56 -17.05
C ILE A 291 8.24 15.97 -16.59
N LYS A 292 7.20 16.06 -15.77
CA LYS A 292 6.77 17.29 -15.12
C LYS A 292 6.79 17.10 -13.62
N SER A 293 7.59 17.92 -12.93
CA SER A 293 7.76 17.84 -11.48
C SER A 293 6.83 18.81 -10.76
N PHE A 294 6.34 18.37 -9.62
CA PHE A 294 5.51 19.15 -8.71
C PHE A 294 6.08 19.04 -7.30
N ASN A 295 6.05 20.14 -6.58
CA ASN A 295 6.32 20.17 -5.17
C ASN A 295 4.99 20.32 -4.43
N VAL A 296 4.74 19.47 -3.46
CA VAL A 296 3.50 19.43 -2.70
C VAL A 296 3.74 19.84 -1.25
N GLU A 297 2.70 20.28 -0.58
CA GLU A 297 2.76 20.58 0.85
C GLU A 297 2.85 19.27 1.66
N GLY A 298 3.64 19.31 2.73
CA GLY A 298 3.84 18.20 3.66
C GLY A 298 4.88 17.19 3.23
N ASN A 299 5.27 16.34 4.16
CA ASN A 299 6.16 15.21 3.91
C ASN A 299 5.35 13.99 3.46
N ILE A 300 5.76 13.33 2.40
CA ILE A 300 5.02 12.20 1.85
C ILE A 300 5.48 10.89 2.50
N LEU A 301 4.70 10.35 3.43
CA LEU A 301 4.92 9.01 3.96
C LEU A 301 3.98 7.98 3.35
N SER A 302 2.78 8.40 2.95
CA SER A 302 1.84 7.56 2.21
C SER A 302 0.99 8.43 1.30
N SER A 303 0.65 7.92 0.13
CA SER A 303 -0.17 8.62 -0.85
C SER A 303 -1.08 7.66 -1.61
N ILE A 304 -2.19 8.21 -2.12
CA ILE A 304 -3.13 7.55 -3.02
C ILE A 304 -3.59 8.53 -4.10
N ILE A 305 -4.06 8.00 -5.22
CA ILE A 305 -4.82 8.76 -6.22
C ILE A 305 -6.26 8.24 -6.21
N ALA A 306 -7.20 9.14 -6.00
CA ALA A 306 -8.63 8.84 -6.04
C ALA A 306 -9.42 10.09 -6.46
N ASP A 307 -10.50 9.93 -7.24
CA ASP A 307 -11.43 11.00 -7.67
C ASP A 307 -10.71 12.24 -8.25
N ASN A 308 -9.72 12.02 -9.10
CA ASN A 308 -8.88 13.08 -9.67
C ASN A 308 -8.16 13.95 -8.62
N LYS A 309 -7.85 13.36 -7.47
CA LYS A 309 -7.06 13.97 -6.39
C LYS A 309 -5.82 13.16 -6.11
N PHE A 310 -4.75 13.87 -5.75
CA PHE A 310 -3.58 13.29 -5.12
C PHE A 310 -3.67 13.55 -3.62
N ILE A 311 -3.82 12.48 -2.84
CA ILE A 311 -4.05 12.55 -1.41
C ILE A 311 -2.83 11.96 -0.73
N LEU A 312 -2.23 12.72 0.17
CA LEU A 312 -1.04 12.29 0.90
C LEU A 312 -1.17 12.53 2.41
N SER A 313 -0.36 11.83 3.18
CA SER A 313 -0.25 12.04 4.61
C SER A 313 1.17 11.80 5.11
N ASP A 314 1.59 12.60 6.09
CA ASP A 314 2.79 12.40 6.92
C ASP A 314 2.48 11.68 8.25
N GLY A 315 1.23 11.24 8.41
CA GLY A 315 0.72 10.62 9.64
C GLY A 315 0.30 11.63 10.72
N LYS A 316 0.46 12.93 10.49
CA LYS A 316 0.01 14.02 11.37
C LYS A 316 -0.99 14.95 10.70
N LYS A 317 -0.86 15.08 9.39
CA LYS A 317 -1.78 15.82 8.53
C LYS A 317 -2.13 15.02 7.28
N VAL A 318 -3.25 15.36 6.70
CA VAL A 318 -3.67 14.90 5.36
C VAL A 318 -3.74 16.11 4.47
N TYR A 319 -3.21 15.96 3.27
CA TYR A 319 -3.23 16.99 2.22
C TYR A 319 -3.91 16.43 0.99
N VAL A 320 -4.86 17.18 0.45
CA VAL A 320 -5.62 16.82 -0.74
C VAL A 320 -5.31 17.82 -1.84
N HIS A 321 -4.65 17.37 -2.88
CA HIS A 321 -4.26 18.18 -4.04
C HIS A 321 -5.11 17.82 -5.25
N ASN A 322 -5.34 18.79 -6.12
CA ASN A 322 -5.86 18.53 -7.45
C ASN A 322 -4.83 17.77 -8.28
N LEU A 323 -5.22 16.68 -8.93
CA LEU A 323 -4.27 15.84 -9.67
C LEU A 323 -3.71 16.50 -10.95
N ASN A 324 -4.40 17.51 -11.52
CA ASN A 324 -3.99 18.13 -12.78
C ASN A 324 -2.88 19.16 -12.60
N ASP A 325 -2.97 19.99 -11.55
CA ASP A 325 -2.04 21.09 -11.29
C ASP A 325 -1.33 21.04 -9.94
N PHE A 326 -1.64 20.02 -9.14
CA PHE A 326 -1.10 19.78 -7.80
C PHE A 326 -1.32 20.93 -6.80
N LYS A 327 -2.31 21.80 -7.06
CA LYS A 327 -2.69 22.81 -6.07
C LYS A 327 -3.36 22.14 -4.89
N LEU A 328 -2.98 22.60 -3.69
CA LEU A 328 -3.63 22.21 -2.44
C LEU A 328 -5.08 22.70 -2.47
N GLU A 329 -6.01 21.77 -2.28
CA GLU A 329 -7.44 22.09 -2.17
C GLU A 329 -7.91 22.02 -0.73
N LYS A 330 -7.24 21.19 0.07
CA LYS A 330 -7.63 20.95 1.44
C LYS A 330 -6.50 20.36 2.27
N GLU A 331 -6.45 20.75 3.54
CA GLU A 331 -5.66 20.05 4.55
C GLU A 331 -6.47 19.88 5.83
N PHE A 332 -6.13 18.87 6.62
CA PHE A 332 -6.68 18.66 7.94
C PHE A 332 -5.73 17.87 8.84
N ASP A 333 -5.86 18.09 10.15
CA ASP A 333 -5.02 17.44 11.13
C ASP A 333 -5.42 15.97 11.31
N ALA A 334 -4.43 15.08 11.31
CA ALA A 334 -4.62 13.68 11.62
C ALA A 334 -4.30 13.41 13.10
N LYS A 335 -5.10 12.52 13.72
CA LYS A 335 -4.84 12.08 15.08
C LYS A 335 -3.50 11.33 15.12
N SER A 336 -2.58 11.78 15.96
CA SER A 336 -1.31 11.10 16.20
C SER A 336 -1.38 10.16 17.40
N TYR A 337 -0.50 9.17 17.41
CA TYR A 337 -0.40 8.17 18.49
C TYR A 337 1.05 8.03 18.90
N ASP A 338 1.38 8.28 20.17
CA ASP A 338 2.75 8.28 20.69
C ASP A 338 3.46 6.92 20.56
N ASN A 339 2.68 5.84 20.58
CA ASN A 339 3.19 4.46 20.57
C ASN A 339 2.81 3.66 19.33
N LYS A 340 2.34 4.32 18.27
CA LYS A 340 2.00 3.69 16.99
C LYS A 340 2.67 4.43 15.84
N VAL A 341 3.04 3.67 14.85
CA VAL A 341 3.62 4.18 13.60
C VAL A 341 2.55 4.27 12.55
N PHE A 342 2.54 5.36 11.81
CA PHE A 342 1.69 5.54 10.64
C PHE A 342 2.11 4.57 9.53
N VAL A 343 1.14 3.87 8.97
CA VAL A 343 1.32 2.86 7.92
C VAL A 343 0.88 3.39 6.56
N SER A 344 -0.38 3.79 6.46
CA SER A 344 -0.96 4.20 5.18
C SER A 344 -2.21 5.04 5.34
N ILE A 345 -2.49 5.84 4.31
CA ILE A 345 -3.78 6.45 4.06
C ILE A 345 -4.54 5.64 3.00
N PHE A 346 -5.85 5.57 3.12
CA PHE A 346 -6.74 4.98 2.12
C PHE A 346 -8.06 5.77 2.07
N LYS A 347 -8.77 5.59 0.97
CA LYS A 347 -10.09 6.16 0.74
C LYS A 347 -11.13 5.03 0.66
N LYS A 348 -12.31 5.31 1.21
CA LYS A 348 -13.47 4.41 1.13
C LYS A 348 -14.01 4.29 -0.29
#